data_ef243fe00eb2d71b6cf7eca4d84a58cd
#
_entry.id   ef243fe00eb2d71b6cf7eca4d84a58cd
#
_cell.length_a   1.000
_cell.length_b   1.000
_cell.length_c   1.000
_cell.angle_alpha   90.00
_cell.angle_beta   90.00
_cell.angle_gamma   90.00
#
_symmetry.space_group_name_H-M   'P 1'
#
loop_
_entity.id
_entity.type
_entity.pdbx_description
1 polymer ?
#
loop_
_entity_poly.entity_id
_entity_poly.type
_entity_poly.pdbx_seq_one_letter_code
_entity_poly.pdbx_strand_id
1 'polypeptide(L)'
;MLDPIAIHLGPLAIRWYALCIVTGLILAVYLTMKEAPRKKIIPDDILDFILIAFPLAILGARLYYVIFRFDYYSQNLGEIFAIWNGGLAIYGGLITGAIVLYIFADRKLINTWDFLDIAAPSVMIAQSLGRWGNFFNQEAYGAAVDNLDYLPGFIRDQMYIEGSYRQPTFLYESLWNLLGLSLIHT
;
A
#
# COMPACT_ATOMS: atom_id res chain seq x y z
N MET A 1 -0.91 -11.33 22.22
CA MET A 1 -0.27 -10.58 21.10
C MET A 1 0.17 -11.55 20.04
N LEU A 2 -0.14 -11.26 18.78
CA LEU A 2 0.36 -12.04 17.64
C LEU A 2 1.81 -11.67 17.38
N ASP A 3 2.63 -12.66 16.98
CA ASP A 3 3.99 -12.39 16.54
C ASP A 3 3.95 -11.63 15.21
N PRO A 4 4.57 -10.44 15.07
CA PRO A 4 4.61 -9.71 13.80
C PRO A 4 5.43 -10.42 12.73
N ILE A 5 6.25 -11.41 13.10
CA ILE A 5 7.05 -12.22 12.18
C ILE A 5 6.25 -13.45 11.76
N ALA A 6 6.04 -13.60 10.46
CA ALA A 6 5.34 -14.74 9.88
C ALA A 6 6.25 -15.95 9.69
N ILE A 7 7.48 -15.72 9.21
CA ILE A 7 8.42 -16.80 8.84
C ILE A 7 9.85 -16.35 9.16
N HIS A 8 10.60 -17.23 9.80
CA HIS A 8 12.04 -17.09 10.00
C HIS A 8 12.81 -17.96 8.98
N LEU A 9 13.61 -17.33 8.14
CA LEU A 9 14.51 -18.00 7.19
C LEU A 9 15.97 -17.66 7.56
N GLY A 10 16.47 -18.32 8.60
CA GLY A 10 17.80 -18.01 9.13
C GLY A 10 17.88 -16.56 9.64
N PRO A 11 18.77 -15.71 9.09
CA PRO A 11 18.89 -14.32 9.51
C PRO A 11 17.76 -13.40 8.97
N LEU A 12 16.95 -13.90 8.04
CA LEU A 12 15.87 -13.14 7.42
C LEU A 12 14.54 -13.41 8.13
N ALA A 13 13.92 -12.36 8.67
CA ALA A 13 12.60 -12.42 9.28
C ALA A 13 11.57 -11.78 8.33
N ILE A 14 10.65 -12.60 7.81
CA ILE A 14 9.55 -12.14 6.96
C ILE A 14 8.38 -11.77 7.85
N ARG A 15 7.95 -10.51 7.80
CA ARG A 15 6.83 -9.99 8.59
C ARG A 15 5.50 -10.20 7.88
N TRP A 16 4.44 -10.40 8.64
CA TRP A 16 3.06 -10.43 8.14
C TRP A 16 2.71 -9.19 7.31
N TYR A 17 3.19 -8.02 7.74
CA TYR A 17 3.02 -6.77 7.00
C TYR A 17 3.51 -6.89 5.54
N ALA A 18 4.72 -7.41 5.35
CA ALA A 18 5.28 -7.59 4.01
C ALA A 18 4.47 -8.58 3.17
N LEU A 19 3.98 -9.67 3.79
CA LEU A 19 3.14 -10.65 3.11
C LEU A 19 1.80 -10.03 2.68
N CYS A 20 1.15 -9.23 3.54
CA CYS A 20 -0.08 -8.52 3.18
C CYS A 20 0.11 -7.57 2.01
N ILE A 21 1.18 -6.78 2.01
CA ILE A 21 1.50 -5.83 0.93
C ILE A 21 1.78 -6.56 -0.38
N VAL A 22 2.65 -7.57 -0.35
CA VAL A 22 3.01 -8.34 -1.57
C VAL A 22 1.80 -9.08 -2.13
N THR A 23 1.00 -9.72 -1.28
CA THR A 23 -0.23 -10.41 -1.70
C THR A 23 -1.22 -9.41 -2.29
N GLY A 24 -1.41 -8.25 -1.65
CA GLY A 24 -2.25 -7.18 -2.16
C GLY A 24 -1.81 -6.69 -3.53
N LEU A 25 -0.50 -6.47 -3.72
CA LEU A 25 0.07 -6.05 -4.99
C LEU A 25 -0.14 -7.09 -6.09
N ILE A 26 0.17 -8.37 -5.81
CA ILE A 26 -0.01 -9.46 -6.79
C ILE A 26 -1.47 -9.57 -7.21
N LEU A 27 -2.40 -9.53 -6.27
CA LEU A 27 -3.83 -9.58 -6.56
C LEU A 27 -4.29 -8.35 -7.35
N ALA A 28 -3.83 -7.16 -6.99
CA ALA A 28 -4.17 -5.94 -7.72
C ALA A 28 -3.70 -6.01 -9.18
N VAL A 29 -2.45 -6.41 -9.41
CA VAL A 29 -1.90 -6.57 -10.77
C VAL A 29 -2.69 -7.62 -11.54
N TYR A 30 -2.92 -8.80 -10.96
CA TYR A 30 -3.67 -9.88 -11.59
C TYR A 30 -5.09 -9.44 -12.00
N LEU A 31 -5.82 -8.78 -11.11
CA LEU A 31 -7.19 -8.32 -11.39
C LEU A 31 -7.21 -7.19 -12.41
N THR A 32 -6.27 -6.24 -12.34
CA THR A 32 -6.13 -5.20 -13.36
C THR A 32 -5.85 -5.80 -14.74
N MET A 33 -4.96 -6.80 -14.83
CA MET A 33 -4.68 -7.52 -16.08
C MET A 33 -5.92 -8.25 -16.62
N LYS A 34 -6.73 -8.81 -15.73
CA LYS A 34 -7.99 -9.50 -16.11
C LYS A 34 -9.03 -8.52 -16.66
N GLU A 35 -9.09 -7.30 -16.12
CA GLU A 35 -10.01 -6.24 -16.57
C GLU A 35 -9.50 -5.47 -17.79
N ALA A 36 -8.20 -5.48 -18.06
CA ALA A 36 -7.56 -4.71 -19.14
C ALA A 36 -8.22 -4.91 -20.52
N PRO A 37 -8.60 -6.13 -20.96
CA PRO A 37 -9.24 -6.34 -22.27
C PRO A 37 -10.59 -5.63 -22.40
N ARG A 38 -11.31 -5.39 -21.30
CA ARG A 38 -12.59 -4.68 -21.27
C ARG A 38 -12.47 -3.24 -21.80
N LYS A 39 -11.30 -2.63 -21.55
CA LYS A 39 -10.94 -1.30 -22.03
C LYS A 39 -9.99 -1.32 -23.23
N LYS A 40 -9.83 -2.47 -23.88
CA LYS A 40 -8.92 -2.68 -25.03
C LYS A 40 -7.45 -2.39 -24.70
N ILE A 41 -7.06 -2.55 -23.45
CA ILE A 41 -5.69 -2.42 -22.98
C ILE A 41 -5.06 -3.81 -23.01
N ILE A 42 -3.82 -3.89 -23.47
CA ILE A 42 -3.05 -5.15 -23.52
C ILE A 42 -2.63 -5.50 -22.07
N PRO A 43 -2.95 -6.71 -21.57
CA PRO A 43 -2.59 -7.08 -20.20
C PRO A 43 -1.10 -6.92 -19.86
N ASP A 44 -0.21 -7.18 -20.81
CA ASP A 44 1.24 -7.03 -20.61
C ASP A 44 1.65 -5.58 -20.37
N ASP A 45 0.90 -4.59 -20.89
CA ASP A 45 1.15 -3.19 -20.62
C ASP A 45 0.96 -2.84 -19.13
N ILE A 46 0.15 -3.60 -18.40
CA ILE A 46 0.01 -3.44 -16.94
C ILE A 46 1.30 -3.85 -16.23
N LEU A 47 1.92 -4.95 -16.65
CA LEU A 47 3.21 -5.39 -16.09
C LEU A 47 4.32 -4.41 -16.45
N ASP A 48 4.40 -3.97 -17.71
CA ASP A 48 5.35 -2.96 -18.15
C ASP A 48 5.22 -1.69 -17.32
N PHE A 49 3.98 -1.23 -17.10
CA PHE A 49 3.73 -0.06 -16.27
C PHE A 49 4.23 -0.25 -14.84
N ILE A 50 3.90 -1.37 -14.18
CA ILE A 50 4.31 -1.62 -12.78
C ILE A 50 5.83 -1.72 -12.67
N LEU A 51 6.50 -2.39 -13.61
CA LEU A 51 7.96 -2.52 -13.61
C LEU A 51 8.67 -1.17 -13.74
N ILE A 52 8.06 -0.20 -14.40
CA ILE A 52 8.59 1.16 -14.55
C ILE A 52 8.14 2.04 -13.37
N ALA A 53 6.84 2.03 -13.08
CA ALA A 53 6.24 2.95 -12.11
C ALA A 53 6.69 2.66 -10.67
N PHE A 54 6.81 1.38 -10.29
CA PHE A 54 7.12 1.01 -8.90
C PHE A 54 8.50 1.52 -8.44
N PRO A 55 9.61 1.26 -9.17
CA PRO A 55 10.90 1.82 -8.79
C PRO A 55 10.93 3.35 -8.83
N LEU A 56 10.31 3.96 -9.84
CA LEU A 56 10.27 5.42 -9.94
C LEU A 56 9.43 6.05 -8.82
N ALA A 57 8.33 5.42 -8.41
CA ALA A 57 7.53 5.87 -7.27
C ALA A 57 8.32 5.80 -5.95
N ILE A 58 9.15 4.78 -5.74
CA ILE A 58 10.04 4.70 -4.58
C ILE A 58 11.05 5.86 -4.60
N LEU A 59 11.67 6.11 -5.74
CA LEU A 59 12.60 7.25 -5.89
C LEU A 59 11.90 8.59 -5.66
N GLY A 60 10.70 8.76 -6.18
CA GLY A 60 9.89 9.95 -5.97
C GLY A 60 9.49 10.13 -4.50
N ALA A 61 9.11 9.05 -3.82
CA ALA A 61 8.80 9.06 -2.40
C ALA A 61 10.02 9.47 -1.55
N ARG A 62 11.21 8.98 -1.93
CA ARG A 62 12.45 9.36 -1.27
C ARG A 62 12.82 10.81 -1.55
N LEU A 63 12.78 11.24 -2.79
CA LEU A 63 13.09 12.61 -3.19
C LEU A 63 12.20 13.62 -2.46
N TYR A 64 10.88 13.35 -2.42
CA TYR A 64 9.93 14.18 -1.69
C TYR A 64 10.31 14.28 -0.20
N TYR A 65 10.59 13.14 0.44
CA TYR A 65 10.99 13.12 1.84
C TYR A 65 12.28 13.93 2.10
N VAL A 66 13.29 13.77 1.25
CA VAL A 66 14.56 14.50 1.34
C VAL A 66 14.38 16.01 1.18
N ILE A 67 13.53 16.44 0.23
CA ILE A 67 13.23 17.87 0.02
C ILE A 67 12.59 18.47 1.28
N PHE A 68 11.61 17.79 1.88
CA PHE A 68 10.93 18.30 3.08
C PHE A 68 11.74 18.15 4.38
N ARG A 69 12.87 17.47 4.33
CA ARG A 69 13.85 17.33 5.41
C ARG A 69 15.22 17.87 5.01
N PHE A 70 15.24 18.85 4.13
CA PHE A 70 16.48 19.37 3.52
C PHE A 70 17.48 19.87 4.54
N ASP A 71 17.05 20.48 5.65
CA ASP A 71 17.94 20.93 6.72
C ASP A 71 18.82 19.80 7.28
N TYR A 72 18.27 18.59 7.40
CA TYR A 72 19.03 17.41 7.82
C TYR A 72 19.91 16.87 6.70
N TYR A 73 19.34 16.68 5.50
CA TYR A 73 20.05 16.03 4.38
C TYR A 73 21.12 16.89 3.74
N SER A 74 21.05 18.22 3.87
CA SER A 74 22.14 19.11 3.44
C SER A 74 23.43 18.89 4.21
N GLN A 75 23.34 18.41 5.44
CA GLN A 75 24.48 18.08 6.30
C GLN A 75 24.88 16.59 6.23
N ASN A 76 24.00 15.73 5.69
CA ASN A 76 24.17 14.28 5.65
C ASN A 76 23.91 13.72 4.23
N LEU A 77 24.63 14.26 3.23
CA LEU A 77 24.41 13.94 1.81
C LEU A 77 24.49 12.44 1.48
N GLY A 78 25.33 11.69 2.19
CA GLY A 78 25.47 10.23 2.00
C GLY A 78 24.21 9.44 2.36
N GLU A 79 23.33 10.00 3.17
CA GLU A 79 22.10 9.33 3.58
C GLU A 79 20.93 9.58 2.62
N ILE A 80 21.07 10.48 1.63
CA ILE A 80 20.01 10.77 0.66
C ILE A 80 19.51 9.50 -0.03
N PHE A 81 20.41 8.59 -0.37
CA PHE A 81 20.09 7.34 -1.07
C PHE A 81 19.79 6.15 -0.14
N ALA A 82 19.91 6.32 1.17
CA ALA A 82 19.74 5.25 2.14
C ALA A 82 18.24 4.93 2.41
N ILE A 83 17.55 4.40 1.39
CA ILE A 83 16.11 4.05 1.45
C ILE A 83 15.82 2.93 2.48
N TRP A 84 16.81 2.10 2.82
CA TRP A 84 16.71 1.03 3.81
C TRP A 84 16.58 1.54 5.26
N ASN A 85 16.92 2.81 5.51
CA ASN A 85 16.72 3.47 6.80
C ASN A 85 15.30 4.07 6.95
N GLY A 86 14.39 3.81 5.98
CA GLY A 86 13.08 4.43 5.94
C GLY A 86 13.12 5.83 5.31
N GLY A 87 12.14 6.68 5.65
CA GLY A 87 12.05 8.03 5.10
C GLY A 87 11.57 8.04 3.65
N LEU A 88 10.37 7.48 3.44
CA LEU A 88 9.63 7.51 2.19
C LEU A 88 8.32 8.26 2.41
N ALA A 89 8.04 9.29 1.61
CA ALA A 89 6.81 10.07 1.70
C ALA A 89 5.81 9.56 0.65
N ILE A 90 4.63 9.17 1.11
CA ILE A 90 3.58 8.62 0.23
C ILE A 90 3.18 9.59 -0.90
N TYR A 91 3.13 10.88 -0.61
CA TYR A 91 2.80 11.91 -1.62
C TYR A 91 3.81 11.95 -2.77
N GLY A 92 5.10 11.79 -2.47
CA GLY A 92 6.13 11.72 -3.51
C GLY A 92 5.95 10.52 -4.43
N GLY A 93 5.59 9.36 -3.85
CA GLY A 93 5.26 8.16 -4.63
C GLY A 93 4.01 8.32 -5.50
N LEU A 94 2.94 8.89 -4.95
CA LEU A 94 1.68 9.13 -5.67
C LEU A 94 1.86 10.14 -6.83
N ILE A 95 2.54 11.25 -6.59
CA ILE A 95 2.80 12.26 -7.62
C ILE A 95 3.65 11.64 -8.74
N THR A 96 4.72 10.94 -8.39
CA THR A 96 5.59 10.30 -9.38
C THR A 96 4.84 9.21 -10.14
N GLY A 97 4.05 8.38 -9.45
CA GLY A 97 3.21 7.36 -10.07
C GLY A 97 2.21 7.94 -11.06
N ALA A 98 1.56 9.06 -10.73
CA ALA A 98 0.64 9.76 -11.62
C ALA A 98 1.34 10.33 -12.86
N ILE A 99 2.53 10.93 -12.70
CA ILE A 99 3.32 11.44 -13.82
C ILE A 99 3.75 10.29 -14.75
N VAL A 100 4.25 9.19 -14.16
CA VAL A 100 4.66 8.00 -14.92
C VAL A 100 3.48 7.40 -15.67
N LEU A 101 2.32 7.30 -15.01
CA LEU A 101 1.10 6.80 -15.66
C LEU A 101 0.71 7.65 -16.86
N TYR A 102 0.70 8.97 -16.70
CA TYR A 102 0.36 9.87 -17.79
C TYR A 102 1.31 9.71 -18.99
N ILE A 103 2.63 9.71 -18.74
CA ILE A 103 3.64 9.54 -19.80
C ILE A 103 3.55 8.15 -20.45
N PHE A 104 3.35 7.12 -19.65
CA PHE A 104 3.23 5.73 -20.12
C PHE A 104 1.99 5.56 -21.01
N ALA A 105 0.85 6.04 -20.54
CA ALA A 105 -0.42 5.97 -21.26
C ALA A 105 -0.35 6.71 -22.60
N ASP A 106 0.23 7.91 -22.60
CA ASP A 106 0.44 8.70 -23.84
C ASP A 106 1.31 7.94 -24.85
N ARG A 107 2.45 7.35 -24.40
CA ARG A 107 3.36 6.59 -25.27
C ARG A 107 2.77 5.30 -25.83
N LYS A 108 1.89 4.65 -25.06
CA LYS A 108 1.21 3.41 -25.46
C LYS A 108 -0.12 3.67 -26.17
N LEU A 109 -0.52 4.93 -26.35
CA LEU A 109 -1.80 5.35 -26.91
C LEU A 109 -3.01 4.79 -26.11
N ILE A 110 -2.83 4.67 -24.80
CA ILE A 110 -3.86 4.24 -23.85
C ILE A 110 -4.54 5.49 -23.26
N ASN A 111 -5.86 5.46 -23.13
CA ASN A 111 -6.55 6.51 -22.39
C ASN A 111 -6.23 6.36 -20.89
N THR A 112 -5.67 7.40 -20.27
CA THR A 112 -5.28 7.40 -18.86
C THR A 112 -6.46 7.10 -17.93
N TRP A 113 -7.66 7.60 -18.25
CA TRP A 113 -8.86 7.34 -17.45
C TRP A 113 -9.31 5.88 -17.54
N ASP A 114 -9.23 5.29 -18.73
CA ASP A 114 -9.53 3.86 -18.89
C ASP A 114 -8.56 2.97 -18.09
N PHE A 115 -7.28 3.38 -18.03
CA PHE A 115 -6.30 2.70 -17.19
C PHE A 115 -6.64 2.82 -15.69
N LEU A 116 -7.03 4.00 -15.23
CA LEU A 116 -7.46 4.23 -13.86
C LEU A 116 -8.73 3.47 -13.51
N ASP A 117 -9.69 3.39 -14.42
CA ASP A 117 -10.94 2.64 -14.23
C ASP A 117 -10.70 1.15 -13.98
N ILE A 118 -9.77 0.53 -14.70
CA ILE A 118 -9.45 -0.89 -14.48
C ILE A 118 -8.58 -1.11 -13.25
N ALA A 119 -7.79 -0.12 -12.84
CA ALA A 119 -6.92 -0.22 -11.68
C ALA A 119 -7.65 0.04 -10.36
N ALA A 120 -8.66 0.93 -10.34
CA ALA A 120 -9.31 1.38 -9.12
C ALA A 120 -9.89 0.24 -8.26
N PRO A 121 -10.65 -0.74 -8.79
CA PRO A 121 -11.15 -1.85 -8.01
C PRO A 121 -10.04 -2.70 -7.39
N SER A 122 -8.97 -2.90 -8.17
CA SER A 122 -7.81 -3.71 -7.76
C SER A 122 -7.02 -3.04 -6.64
N VAL A 123 -6.88 -1.71 -6.69
CA VAL A 123 -6.24 -0.91 -5.64
C VAL A 123 -7.04 -0.99 -4.33
N MET A 124 -8.37 -0.99 -4.39
CA MET A 124 -9.21 -1.14 -3.19
C MET A 124 -8.99 -2.48 -2.49
N ILE A 125 -8.82 -3.57 -3.25
CA ILE A 125 -8.46 -4.88 -2.69
C ILE A 125 -7.07 -4.83 -2.04
N ALA A 126 -6.09 -4.25 -2.73
CA ALA A 126 -4.73 -4.13 -2.19
C ALA A 126 -4.71 -3.29 -0.90
N GLN A 127 -5.46 -2.19 -0.86
CA GLN A 127 -5.60 -1.38 0.35
C GLN A 127 -6.27 -2.16 1.48
N SER A 128 -7.35 -2.89 1.20
CA SER A 128 -8.01 -3.73 2.19
C SER A 128 -7.05 -4.73 2.83
N LEU A 129 -6.24 -5.41 2.03
CA LEU A 129 -5.22 -6.35 2.53
C LEU A 129 -4.09 -5.65 3.26
N GLY A 130 -3.63 -4.51 2.76
CA GLY A 130 -2.58 -3.70 3.40
C GLY A 130 -2.93 -3.26 4.81
N ARG A 131 -4.23 -2.98 5.07
CA ARG A 131 -4.71 -2.63 6.42
C ARG A 131 -4.56 -3.77 7.43
N TRP A 132 -4.65 -5.01 7.00
CA TRP A 132 -4.34 -6.15 7.87
C TRP A 132 -2.84 -6.20 8.24
N GLY A 133 -1.96 -5.68 7.39
CA GLY A 133 -0.55 -5.49 7.74
C GLY A 133 -0.38 -4.56 8.95
N ASN A 134 -1.12 -3.44 8.99
CA ASN A 134 -1.11 -2.52 10.14
C ASN A 134 -1.60 -3.22 11.43
N PHE A 135 -2.60 -4.10 11.34
CA PHE A 135 -3.08 -4.92 12.46
C PHE A 135 -1.97 -5.78 13.06
N PHE A 136 -1.21 -6.48 12.23
CA PHE A 136 -0.11 -7.34 12.71
C PHE A 136 1.04 -6.53 13.32
N ASN A 137 1.32 -5.35 12.76
CA ASN A 137 2.38 -4.46 13.27
C ASN A 137 1.92 -3.58 14.44
N GLN A 138 0.64 -3.60 14.81
CA GLN A 138 0.05 -2.71 15.82
C GLN A 138 0.34 -1.23 15.52
N GLU A 139 0.12 -0.81 14.29
CA GLU A 139 0.34 0.57 13.84
C GLU A 139 -0.90 1.16 13.14
N ALA A 140 -0.94 2.48 12.96
CA ALA A 140 -2.05 3.21 12.34
C ALA A 140 -3.42 2.88 12.96
N TYR A 141 -3.46 2.72 14.28
CA TYR A 141 -4.67 2.54 15.06
C TYR A 141 -5.34 3.88 15.43
N GLY A 142 -6.59 3.81 15.88
CA GLY A 142 -7.35 5.00 16.27
C GLY A 142 -7.21 5.38 17.75
N ALA A 143 -8.13 6.22 18.23
CA ALA A 143 -8.15 6.71 19.60
C ALA A 143 -8.32 5.57 20.62
N ALA A 144 -7.94 5.83 21.87
CA ALA A 144 -8.21 4.91 22.98
C ALA A 144 -9.72 4.80 23.23
N VAL A 145 -10.16 3.59 23.56
CA VAL A 145 -11.56 3.27 23.90
C VAL A 145 -11.60 2.38 25.15
N ASP A 146 -12.75 2.36 25.83
CA ASP A 146 -12.89 1.63 27.10
C ASP A 146 -12.85 0.11 26.90
N ASN A 147 -13.48 -0.40 25.83
CA ASN A 147 -13.50 -1.82 25.50
C ASN A 147 -13.71 -2.06 24.00
N LEU A 148 -13.52 -3.31 23.56
CA LEU A 148 -13.78 -3.82 22.23
C LEU A 148 -14.52 -5.17 22.30
N ASP A 149 -15.44 -5.33 23.25
CA ASP A 149 -16.12 -6.60 23.54
C ASP A 149 -17.01 -7.09 22.40
N TYR A 150 -17.38 -6.20 21.48
CA TYR A 150 -18.12 -6.52 20.25
C TYR A 150 -17.27 -7.20 19.18
N LEU A 151 -15.94 -7.28 19.34
CA LEU A 151 -15.04 -7.90 18.39
C LEU A 151 -14.58 -9.28 18.86
N PRO A 152 -14.21 -10.16 17.91
CA PRO A 152 -13.56 -11.43 18.24
C PRO A 152 -12.31 -11.25 19.09
N GLY A 153 -12.07 -12.18 20.03
CA GLY A 153 -11.00 -12.08 21.01
C GLY A 153 -9.62 -11.83 20.38
N PHE A 154 -9.30 -12.49 19.25
CA PHE A 154 -7.99 -12.31 18.58
C PHE A 154 -7.77 -10.88 18.07
N ILE A 155 -8.84 -10.16 17.66
CA ILE A 155 -8.76 -8.75 17.27
C ILE A 155 -8.65 -7.88 18.51
N ARG A 156 -9.55 -8.10 19.47
CA ARG A 156 -9.57 -7.33 20.71
C ARG A 156 -8.22 -7.34 21.42
N ASP A 157 -7.65 -8.55 21.60
CA ASP A 157 -6.40 -8.73 22.33
C ASP A 157 -5.20 -8.12 21.60
N GLN A 158 -5.21 -8.14 20.25
CA GLN A 158 -4.18 -7.50 19.43
C GLN A 158 -4.32 -5.97 19.44
N MET A 159 -5.54 -5.44 19.61
CA MET A 159 -5.79 -4.00 19.70
C MET A 159 -5.61 -3.42 21.11
N TYR A 160 -5.13 -4.22 22.07
CA TYR A 160 -4.68 -3.72 23.37
C TYR A 160 -3.24 -3.25 23.26
N ILE A 161 -3.04 -1.94 23.09
CA ILE A 161 -1.75 -1.32 22.74
C ILE A 161 -1.44 -0.22 23.77
N GLU A 162 -0.22 -0.24 24.33
CA GLU A 162 0.24 0.75 25.31
C GLU A 162 -0.71 0.93 26.50
N GLY A 163 -1.26 -0.19 27.01
CA GLY A 163 -2.08 -0.19 28.22
C GLY A 163 -3.55 0.22 28.01
N SER A 164 -4.02 0.37 26.77
CA SER A 164 -5.42 0.70 26.44
C SER A 164 -5.89 0.01 25.16
N TYR A 165 -7.20 -0.22 25.06
CA TYR A 165 -7.78 -0.64 23.79
C TYR A 165 -7.77 0.52 22.80
N ARG A 166 -7.44 0.23 21.55
CA ARG A 166 -7.39 1.20 20.44
C ARG A 166 -8.42 0.88 19.38
N GLN A 167 -9.06 1.91 18.82
CA GLN A 167 -10.02 1.69 17.73
C GLN A 167 -9.35 0.96 16.55
N PRO A 168 -9.96 -0.11 16.03
CA PRO A 168 -9.43 -0.94 14.96
C PRO A 168 -9.67 -0.30 13.59
N THR A 169 -8.99 0.81 13.32
CA THR A 169 -9.11 1.54 12.05
C THR A 169 -8.77 0.67 10.85
N PHE A 170 -7.85 -0.29 11.00
CA PHE A 170 -7.54 -1.27 9.98
C PHE A 170 -8.78 -2.03 9.51
N LEU A 171 -9.65 -2.45 10.45
CA LEU A 171 -10.86 -3.20 10.16
C LEU A 171 -11.90 -2.32 9.46
N TYR A 172 -12.12 -1.11 9.97
CA TYR A 172 -13.06 -0.17 9.39
C TYR A 172 -12.68 0.19 7.95
N GLU A 173 -11.42 0.51 7.70
CA GLU A 173 -10.95 0.85 6.36
C GLU A 173 -10.92 -0.36 5.43
N SER A 174 -10.57 -1.56 5.94
CA SER A 174 -10.62 -2.79 5.16
C SER A 174 -12.05 -3.09 4.69
N LEU A 175 -13.04 -3.03 5.61
CA LEU A 175 -14.44 -3.23 5.28
C LEU A 175 -14.99 -2.16 4.35
N TRP A 176 -14.61 -0.90 4.56
CA TRP A 176 -14.99 0.21 3.68
C TRP A 176 -14.49 0.01 2.24
N ASN A 177 -13.24 -0.41 2.07
CA ASN A 177 -12.69 -0.73 0.75
C ASN A 177 -13.42 -1.88 0.07
N LEU A 178 -13.76 -2.95 0.82
CA LEU A 178 -14.54 -4.07 0.28
C LEU A 178 -15.98 -3.68 -0.08
N LEU A 179 -16.61 -2.81 0.72
CA LEU A 179 -17.92 -2.27 0.41
C LEU A 179 -17.88 -1.44 -0.88
N GLY A 180 -16.91 -0.52 -0.99
CA GLY A 180 -16.72 0.28 -2.19
C GLY A 180 -16.49 -0.59 -3.44
N LEU A 181 -15.70 -1.67 -3.31
CA LEU A 181 -15.51 -2.63 -4.39
C LEU A 181 -16.84 -3.28 -4.84
N SER A 182 -17.71 -3.65 -3.88
CA SER A 182 -19.00 -4.26 -4.21
C SER A 182 -19.92 -3.32 -4.99
N LEU A 183 -19.82 -2.00 -4.74
CA LEU A 183 -20.60 -0.98 -5.44
C LEU A 183 -20.09 -0.68 -6.86
N ILE A 184 -18.80 -0.87 -7.11
CA ILE A 184 -18.20 -0.66 -8.45
C ILE A 184 -18.48 -1.84 -9.38
N HIS A 185 -18.67 -3.05 -8.82
CA HIS A 185 -18.90 -4.28 -9.60
C HIS A 185 -20.38 -4.54 -9.95
N THR A 186 -21.30 -3.70 -9.47
CA THR A 186 -22.70 -3.72 -9.87
C THR A 186 -22.96 -2.76 -11.01
#